data_4be90c015039cb436598187ea5d020ed
#
_entry.id   4be90c015039cb436598187ea5d020ed
#
_cell.length_a   1.000
_cell.length_b   1.000
_cell.length_c   1.000
_cell.angle_alpha   90.00
_cell.angle_beta   90.00
_cell.angle_gamma   90.00
#
_symmetry.space_group_name_H-M   'P 1'
#
loop_
_entity.id
_entity.type
_entity.pdbx_description
1 polymer ?
#
loop_
_entity_poly.entity_id
_entity_poly.type
_entity_poly.pdbx_seq_one_letter_code
_entity_poly.pdbx_strand_id
1 'polypeptide(L)'
;MKRIESRDNKWVKRLNGLKIKKNRDKEGVFVAEGLRFISEVPSDWTVEAYAVSESFAAENDISVYEKKTEVYCLPDTLFATVCDTENPQGILAICKKLDWDEEAVFAKDKPFFILAEELNDPGNLGTVIRTADACGADAIFLSKGSVDMYNPKVLRSTMGSMFHVPVFQNVDLNEISAKLKKYEIPLYAAHLRGDTYPYGLELSEACAFIIGNEARGLSDEAADLCDRWVKIPMPGQAESLNASIAAGVLMYEVVRQRLK
;
A
#
# COMPACT_ATOMS: atom_id res chain seq x y z
N MET A 1 20.34 24.19 0.42
CA MET A 1 19.99 23.55 1.71
C MET A 1 19.74 24.61 2.79
N LYS A 2 18.66 24.45 3.58
CA LYS A 2 18.29 25.35 4.68
C LYS A 2 18.53 24.63 6.02
N ARG A 3 19.26 25.25 6.95
CA ARG A 3 19.55 24.65 8.28
C ARG A 3 18.46 24.99 9.29
N ILE A 4 18.00 24.02 10.06
CA ILE A 4 17.01 24.16 11.12
C ILE A 4 17.56 23.51 12.39
N GLU A 5 17.69 24.28 13.46
CA GLU A 5 18.29 23.84 14.73
C GLU A 5 17.26 23.74 15.88
N SER A 6 16.09 24.36 15.73
CA SER A 6 15.10 24.46 16.80
C SER A 6 13.94 23.50 16.59
N ARG A 7 13.56 22.78 17.67
CA ARG A 7 12.30 21.97 17.73
C ARG A 7 11.05 22.85 17.56
N ASP A 8 11.15 24.14 17.90
CA ASP A 8 10.04 25.08 17.79
C ASP A 8 9.82 25.62 16.38
N ASN A 9 10.70 25.30 15.45
CA ASN A 9 10.54 25.68 14.05
C ASN A 9 9.23 25.11 13.48
N LYS A 10 8.49 25.96 12.75
CA LYS A 10 7.18 25.59 12.17
C LYS A 10 7.25 24.38 11.25
N TRP A 11 8.35 24.22 10.54
CA TRP A 11 8.54 23.08 9.63
C TRP A 11 8.74 21.77 10.39
N VAL A 12 9.52 21.78 11.49
CA VAL A 12 9.69 20.61 12.38
C VAL A 12 8.36 20.24 13.03
N LYS A 13 7.57 21.22 13.48
CA LYS A 13 6.23 20.98 14.03
C LYS A 13 5.30 20.38 12.97
N ARG A 14 5.39 20.84 11.72
CA ARG A 14 4.64 20.25 10.59
C ARG A 14 5.01 18.78 10.39
N LEU A 15 6.30 18.46 10.28
CA LEU A 15 6.76 17.07 10.14
C LEU A 15 6.23 16.15 11.23
N ASN A 16 6.36 16.56 12.50
CA ASN A 16 5.79 15.80 13.62
C ASN A 16 4.27 15.68 13.54
N GLY A 17 3.59 16.71 13.05
CA GLY A 17 2.16 16.69 12.81
C GLY A 17 1.74 15.65 11.76
N LEU A 18 2.57 15.42 10.74
CA LEU A 18 2.30 14.44 9.66
C LEU A 18 2.36 12.97 10.12
N LYS A 19 2.85 12.68 11.34
CA LYS A 19 2.70 11.35 11.96
C LYS A 19 1.22 11.00 12.17
N ILE A 20 0.34 11.99 12.29
CA ILE A 20 -1.10 11.84 12.51
C ILE A 20 -1.84 11.79 11.17
N LYS A 21 -2.64 10.72 10.94
CA LYS A 21 -3.42 10.52 9.70
C LYS A 21 -4.23 11.74 9.30
N LYS A 22 -5.00 12.34 10.25
CA LYS A 22 -5.84 13.52 10.01
C LYS A 22 -5.08 14.68 9.37
N ASN A 23 -3.83 14.90 9.77
CA ASN A 23 -3.03 15.99 9.23
C ASN A 23 -2.52 15.64 7.81
N ARG A 24 -2.11 14.38 7.58
CA ARG A 24 -1.73 13.90 6.24
C ARG A 24 -2.90 14.04 5.26
N ASP A 25 -4.10 13.67 5.68
CA ASP A 25 -5.31 13.79 4.86
C ASP A 25 -5.64 15.25 4.55
N LYS A 26 -5.55 16.12 5.55
CA LYS A 26 -5.81 17.57 5.39
C LYS A 26 -4.83 18.24 4.42
N GLU A 27 -3.56 17.86 4.47
CA GLU A 27 -2.51 18.45 3.64
C GLU A 27 -2.35 17.72 2.29
N GLY A 28 -2.93 16.54 2.12
CA GLY A 28 -2.78 15.72 0.91
C GLY A 28 -1.34 15.20 0.73
N VAL A 29 -0.61 14.96 1.84
CA VAL A 29 0.79 14.52 1.81
C VAL A 29 1.04 13.32 2.72
N PHE A 30 2.20 12.68 2.55
CA PHE A 30 2.73 11.68 3.45
C PHE A 30 4.25 11.85 3.62
N VAL A 31 4.82 11.18 4.61
CA VAL A 31 6.27 11.20 4.87
C VAL A 31 6.87 9.86 4.44
N ALA A 32 7.78 9.93 3.48
CA ALA A 32 8.63 8.82 3.08
C ALA A 32 9.93 8.88 3.90
N GLU A 33 10.28 7.80 4.60
CA GLU A 33 11.46 7.72 5.45
C GLU A 33 12.42 6.63 4.98
N GLY A 34 13.69 6.99 4.90
CA GLY A 34 14.78 6.08 4.56
C GLY A 34 15.20 6.12 3.08
N LEU A 35 16.51 6.00 2.88
CA LEU A 35 17.14 6.15 1.56
C LEU A 35 16.56 5.18 0.53
N ARG A 36 16.41 3.91 0.92
CA ARG A 36 15.88 2.87 0.03
C ARG A 36 14.46 3.17 -0.44
N PHE A 37 13.58 3.63 0.48
CA PHE A 37 12.21 3.96 0.11
C PHE A 37 12.15 5.22 -0.77
N ILE A 38 12.98 6.23 -0.46
CA ILE A 38 13.06 7.48 -1.22
C ILE A 38 13.62 7.25 -2.62
N SER A 39 14.52 6.28 -2.81
CA SER A 39 15.07 5.94 -4.13
C SER A 39 14.02 5.34 -5.07
N GLU A 40 12.95 4.75 -4.53
CA GLU A 40 11.83 4.21 -5.31
C GLU A 40 10.80 5.27 -5.71
N VAL A 41 10.89 6.51 -5.17
CA VAL A 41 9.97 7.60 -5.55
C VAL A 41 10.16 7.94 -7.02
N PRO A 42 9.14 7.76 -7.88
CA PRO A 42 9.23 8.08 -9.31
C PRO A 42 9.64 9.52 -9.57
N SER A 43 10.34 9.77 -10.67
CA SER A 43 10.87 11.10 -10.98
C SER A 43 9.79 12.16 -11.23
N ASP A 44 8.61 11.74 -11.65
CA ASP A 44 7.41 12.56 -11.89
C ASP A 44 6.54 12.73 -10.64
N TRP A 45 6.86 12.01 -9.54
CA TRP A 45 6.12 12.16 -8.29
C TRP A 45 6.47 13.47 -7.59
N THR A 46 5.46 14.19 -7.12
CA THR A 46 5.68 15.47 -6.47
C THR A 46 6.23 15.30 -5.05
N VAL A 47 7.48 15.67 -4.86
CA VAL A 47 8.13 15.82 -3.55
C VAL A 47 8.15 17.29 -3.17
N GLU A 48 7.52 17.65 -2.05
CA GLU A 48 7.47 19.03 -1.57
C GLU A 48 8.79 19.49 -0.94
N ALA A 49 9.43 18.61 -0.16
CA ALA A 49 10.70 18.91 0.49
C ALA A 49 11.39 17.63 0.95
N TYR A 50 12.71 17.71 1.10
CA TYR A 50 13.51 16.71 1.81
C TYR A 50 13.97 17.25 3.17
N ALA A 51 14.13 16.35 4.13
CA ALA A 51 14.92 16.60 5.33
C ALA A 51 16.07 15.62 5.40
N VAL A 52 17.23 16.11 5.78
CA VAL A 52 18.42 15.28 5.99
C VAL A 52 19.04 15.55 7.35
N SER A 53 19.65 14.55 7.95
CA SER A 53 20.48 14.74 9.13
C SER A 53 21.84 15.33 8.75
N GLU A 54 22.54 15.95 9.71
CA GLU A 54 23.89 16.49 9.49
C GLU A 54 24.87 15.38 9.06
N SER A 55 24.80 14.22 9.70
CA SER A 55 25.65 13.06 9.36
C SER A 55 25.36 12.59 7.93
N PHE A 56 24.09 12.45 7.55
CA PHE A 56 23.72 12.07 6.18
C PHE A 56 24.23 13.07 5.14
N ALA A 57 24.07 14.36 5.44
CA ALA A 57 24.52 15.43 4.53
C ALA A 57 26.04 15.49 4.38
N ALA A 58 26.80 15.06 5.39
CA ALA A 58 28.25 14.99 5.32
C ALA A 58 28.78 13.79 4.50
N GLU A 59 28.01 12.70 4.47
CA GLU A 59 28.43 11.43 3.84
C GLU A 59 27.87 11.23 2.44
N ASN A 60 26.87 12.02 2.02
CA ASN A 60 26.15 11.81 0.76
C ASN A 60 26.10 13.09 -0.10
N ASP A 61 25.98 12.89 -1.41
CA ASP A 61 25.76 14.00 -2.34
C ASP A 61 24.30 14.51 -2.26
N ILE A 62 24.11 15.63 -1.55
CA ILE A 62 22.81 16.26 -1.37
C ILE A 62 22.32 17.00 -2.62
N SER A 63 23.21 17.33 -3.56
CA SER A 63 22.88 18.10 -4.77
C SER A 63 21.79 17.43 -5.61
N VAL A 64 21.69 16.09 -5.58
CA VAL A 64 20.66 15.32 -6.29
C VAL A 64 19.25 15.61 -5.78
N TYR A 65 19.10 15.93 -4.50
CA TYR A 65 17.83 16.30 -3.87
C TYR A 65 17.55 17.81 -4.04
N GLU A 66 18.58 18.67 -3.91
CA GLU A 66 18.46 20.11 -4.09
C GLU A 66 18.00 20.51 -5.50
N LYS A 67 18.37 19.71 -6.52
CA LYS A 67 17.89 19.91 -7.89
C LYS A 67 16.39 19.64 -8.05
N LYS A 68 15.81 18.84 -7.16
CA LYS A 68 14.38 18.49 -7.23
C LYS A 68 13.52 19.49 -6.46
N THR A 69 13.90 19.81 -5.21
CA THR A 69 13.12 20.71 -4.34
C THR A 69 13.94 21.20 -3.14
N GLU A 70 13.28 21.86 -2.18
CA GLU A 70 13.94 22.35 -0.97
C GLU A 70 14.47 21.21 -0.09
N VAL A 71 15.68 21.39 0.42
CA VAL A 71 16.31 20.45 1.37
C VAL A 71 16.57 21.18 2.69
N TYR A 72 16.08 20.59 3.77
CA TYR A 72 16.29 21.05 5.15
C TYR A 72 17.28 20.14 5.85
N CYS A 73 18.33 20.72 6.44
CA CYS A 73 19.32 20.00 7.25
C CYS A 73 19.04 20.22 8.73
N LEU A 74 18.97 19.12 9.47
CA LEU A 74 18.71 19.11 10.90
C LEU A 74 19.91 18.45 11.65
N PRO A 75 20.27 18.91 12.84
CA PRO A 75 21.13 18.13 13.74
C PRO A 75 20.59 16.73 13.96
N ASP A 76 21.45 15.72 14.06
CA ASP A 76 21.05 14.31 14.14
C ASP A 76 20.05 14.04 15.27
N THR A 77 20.26 14.70 16.43
CA THR A 77 19.35 14.61 17.57
C THR A 77 17.96 15.18 17.30
N LEU A 78 17.87 16.24 16.52
CA LEU A 78 16.60 16.82 16.11
C LEU A 78 15.94 15.97 15.01
N PHE A 79 16.73 15.49 14.05
CA PHE A 79 16.28 14.61 12.98
C PHE A 79 15.61 13.35 13.55
N ALA A 80 16.23 12.70 14.53
CA ALA A 80 15.66 11.53 15.20
C ALA A 80 14.27 11.78 15.81
N THR A 81 13.95 13.02 16.23
CA THR A 81 12.64 13.33 16.81
C THR A 81 11.51 13.39 15.77
N VAL A 82 11.83 13.62 14.52
CA VAL A 82 10.83 13.70 13.42
C VAL A 82 10.65 12.37 12.69
N CYS A 83 11.58 11.43 12.87
CA CYS A 83 11.51 10.09 12.32
C CYS A 83 10.55 9.18 13.08
N ASP A 84 10.09 8.11 12.41
CA ASP A 84 9.26 7.06 12.99
C ASP A 84 10.12 5.85 13.41
N THR A 85 11.30 5.66 12.79
CA THR A 85 12.22 4.58 13.11
C THR A 85 13.15 4.94 14.28
N GLU A 86 13.53 3.93 15.06
CA GLU A 86 14.50 4.08 16.16
C GLU A 86 15.91 4.42 15.64
N ASN A 87 16.29 3.85 14.50
CA ASN A 87 17.58 4.07 13.84
C ASN A 87 17.36 4.64 12.44
N PRO A 88 17.11 5.95 12.30
CA PRO A 88 16.81 6.57 11.03
C PRO A 88 18.03 6.59 10.10
N GLN A 89 17.81 6.40 8.81
CA GLN A 89 18.85 6.45 7.78
C GLN A 89 19.28 7.87 7.38
N GLY A 90 18.85 8.88 8.12
CA GLY A 90 19.29 10.26 7.94
C GLY A 90 18.61 11.03 6.80
N ILE A 91 17.58 10.47 6.15
CA ILE A 91 16.81 11.16 5.12
C ILE A 91 15.33 10.83 5.21
N LEU A 92 14.50 11.84 4.98
CA LEU A 92 13.07 11.71 4.75
C LEU A 92 12.58 12.70 3.69
N ALA A 93 11.42 12.43 3.10
CA ALA A 93 10.77 13.29 2.11
C ALA A 93 9.29 13.49 2.44
N ILE A 94 8.77 14.71 2.22
CA ILE A 94 7.34 14.98 2.19
C ILE A 94 6.87 14.82 0.75
N CYS A 95 6.06 13.80 0.50
CA CYS A 95 5.54 13.48 -0.82
C CYS A 95 4.04 13.79 -0.88
N LYS A 96 3.55 14.30 -2.02
CA LYS A 96 2.12 14.40 -2.26
C LYS A 96 1.50 13.02 -2.42
N LYS A 97 0.30 12.85 -1.88
CA LYS A 97 -0.54 11.69 -2.20
C LYS A 97 -0.92 11.77 -3.67
N LEU A 98 -0.91 10.65 -4.36
CA LEU A 98 -1.41 10.58 -5.72
C LEU A 98 -2.91 10.28 -5.70
N ASP A 99 -3.60 10.91 -6.62
CA ASP A 99 -5.00 10.63 -6.93
C ASP A 99 -5.03 9.72 -8.16
N TRP A 100 -5.34 8.45 -7.94
CA TRP A 100 -5.40 7.45 -9.00
C TRP A 100 -6.73 7.53 -9.73
N ASP A 101 -6.70 7.41 -11.05
CA ASP A 101 -7.90 7.32 -11.86
C ASP A 101 -8.50 5.91 -11.77
N GLU A 102 -9.59 5.80 -10.99
CA GLU A 102 -10.28 4.53 -10.79
C GLU A 102 -10.91 4.00 -12.10
N GLU A 103 -11.49 4.85 -12.93
CA GLU A 103 -12.10 4.41 -14.20
C GLU A 103 -11.02 3.86 -15.16
N ALA A 104 -9.83 4.44 -15.15
CA ALA A 104 -8.72 3.96 -15.98
C ALA A 104 -8.27 2.54 -15.60
N VAL A 105 -8.31 2.14 -14.31
CA VAL A 105 -7.93 0.77 -13.94
C VAL A 105 -9.00 -0.25 -14.35
N PHE A 106 -10.29 0.11 -14.30
CA PHE A 106 -11.36 -0.76 -14.77
C PHE A 106 -11.39 -0.92 -16.30
N ALA A 107 -10.90 0.07 -17.04
CA ALA A 107 -10.86 0.05 -18.50
C ALA A 107 -9.69 -0.76 -19.10
N LYS A 108 -8.81 -1.32 -18.28
CA LYS A 108 -7.70 -2.15 -18.75
C LYS A 108 -8.18 -3.44 -19.40
N ASP A 109 -7.37 -3.97 -20.30
CA ASP A 109 -7.58 -5.31 -20.83
C ASP A 109 -7.26 -6.35 -19.75
N LYS A 110 -8.23 -7.25 -19.47
CA LYS A 110 -8.10 -8.33 -18.48
C LYS A 110 -7.61 -7.87 -17.10
N PRO A 111 -8.28 -6.89 -16.47
CA PRO A 111 -7.80 -6.34 -15.21
C PRO A 111 -7.78 -7.39 -14.10
N PHE A 112 -6.81 -7.22 -13.18
CA PHE A 112 -6.65 -8.06 -12.01
C PHE A 112 -6.65 -7.21 -10.75
N PHE A 113 -7.61 -7.45 -9.86
CA PHE A 113 -7.79 -6.65 -8.65
C PHE A 113 -7.71 -7.47 -7.37
N ILE A 114 -7.25 -6.81 -6.31
CA ILE A 114 -7.33 -7.32 -4.94
C ILE A 114 -8.21 -6.38 -4.13
N LEU A 115 -9.21 -6.93 -3.49
CA LEU A 115 -10.03 -6.23 -2.50
C LEU A 115 -9.63 -6.73 -1.10
N ALA A 116 -9.65 -5.85 -0.11
CA ALA A 116 -9.42 -6.23 1.27
C ALA A 116 -10.49 -5.62 2.17
N GLU A 117 -11.18 -6.48 2.93
CA GLU A 117 -12.15 -6.07 3.92
C GLU A 117 -11.48 -5.92 5.28
N GLU A 118 -11.46 -4.69 5.82
CA GLU A 118 -10.96 -4.35 7.15
C GLU A 118 -9.59 -4.97 7.49
N LEU A 119 -8.66 -4.93 6.53
CA LEU A 119 -7.29 -5.40 6.77
C LEU A 119 -6.58 -4.45 7.72
N ASN A 120 -6.30 -4.89 8.94
CA ASN A 120 -5.89 -4.02 10.03
C ASN A 120 -4.40 -4.05 10.36
N ASP A 121 -3.70 -5.14 10.07
CA ASP A 121 -2.25 -5.22 10.33
C ASP A 121 -1.44 -4.49 9.25
N PRO A 122 -0.62 -3.50 9.64
CA PRO A 122 0.20 -2.75 8.70
C PRO A 122 1.21 -3.60 7.91
N GLY A 123 1.72 -4.68 8.53
CA GLY A 123 2.65 -5.60 7.88
C GLY A 123 1.96 -6.42 6.79
N ASN A 124 0.74 -6.89 7.07
CA ASN A 124 -0.08 -7.61 6.08
C ASN A 124 -0.42 -6.71 4.90
N LEU A 125 -0.91 -5.49 5.14
CA LEU A 125 -1.22 -4.56 4.05
C LEU A 125 0.01 -4.27 3.18
N GLY A 126 1.14 -3.94 3.80
CA GLY A 126 2.38 -3.70 3.03
C GLY A 126 2.84 -4.92 2.24
N THR A 127 2.67 -6.12 2.79
CA THR A 127 2.98 -7.38 2.09
C THR A 127 2.01 -7.62 0.92
N VAL A 128 0.71 -7.36 1.10
CA VAL A 128 -0.29 -7.46 0.02
C VAL A 128 0.05 -6.50 -1.12
N ILE A 129 0.35 -5.22 -0.82
CA ILE A 129 0.73 -4.22 -1.83
C ILE A 129 1.98 -4.68 -2.60
N ARG A 130 3.00 -5.13 -1.89
CA ARG A 130 4.24 -5.60 -2.51
C ARG A 130 4.04 -6.85 -3.37
N THR A 131 3.20 -7.77 -2.93
CA THR A 131 2.91 -8.99 -3.69
C THR A 131 2.03 -8.68 -4.90
N ALA A 132 1.08 -7.76 -4.78
CA ALA A 132 0.25 -7.28 -5.87
C ALA A 132 1.09 -6.64 -6.99
N ASP A 133 2.07 -5.80 -6.64
CA ASP A 133 3.05 -5.25 -7.57
C ASP A 133 3.83 -6.37 -8.29
N ALA A 134 4.40 -7.30 -7.53
CA ALA A 134 5.15 -8.43 -8.09
C ALA A 134 4.31 -9.34 -9.01
N CYS A 135 3.01 -9.43 -8.77
CA CYS A 135 2.07 -10.25 -9.56
C CYS A 135 1.40 -9.47 -10.71
N GLY A 136 1.70 -8.16 -10.85
CA GLY A 136 1.09 -7.32 -11.88
C GLY A 136 -0.39 -7.06 -11.66
N ALA A 137 -0.84 -6.95 -10.40
CA ALA A 137 -2.20 -6.54 -10.11
C ALA A 137 -2.42 -5.07 -10.53
N ASP A 138 -3.57 -4.78 -11.10
CA ASP A 138 -3.89 -3.47 -11.66
C ASP A 138 -4.37 -2.46 -10.62
N ALA A 139 -4.95 -2.94 -9.52
CA ALA A 139 -5.34 -2.10 -8.38
C ALA A 139 -5.62 -2.93 -7.11
N ILE A 140 -5.59 -2.22 -5.97
CA ILE A 140 -6.01 -2.71 -4.66
C ILE A 140 -7.12 -1.80 -4.14
N PHE A 141 -8.21 -2.39 -3.64
CA PHE A 141 -9.34 -1.67 -3.04
C PHE A 141 -9.44 -2.04 -1.55
N LEU A 142 -9.26 -1.05 -0.67
CA LEU A 142 -9.31 -1.22 0.78
C LEU A 142 -10.63 -0.68 1.32
N SER A 143 -11.44 -1.53 1.95
CA SER A 143 -12.69 -1.10 2.57
C SER A 143 -12.46 -0.08 3.68
N LYS A 144 -13.53 0.62 4.07
CA LYS A 144 -13.55 1.39 5.31
C LYS A 144 -13.15 0.47 6.47
N GLY A 145 -12.39 1.00 7.44
CA GLY A 145 -11.88 0.21 8.56
C GLY A 145 -10.51 -0.43 8.33
N SER A 146 -10.01 -0.49 7.10
CA SER A 146 -8.64 -0.94 6.84
C SER A 146 -7.60 0.06 7.35
N VAL A 147 -6.39 -0.45 7.66
CA VAL A 147 -5.26 0.39 8.06
C VAL A 147 -4.88 1.38 6.95
N ASP A 148 -4.50 2.59 7.36
CA ASP A 148 -4.07 3.63 6.42
C ASP A 148 -2.81 3.21 5.66
N MET A 149 -2.86 3.21 4.31
CA MET A 149 -1.69 2.87 3.49
C MET A 149 -0.50 3.79 3.70
N TYR A 150 -0.75 5.04 4.14
CA TYR A 150 0.29 6.03 4.47
C TYR A 150 0.77 5.93 5.93
N ASN A 151 0.39 4.88 6.66
CA ASN A 151 1.01 4.54 7.94
C ASN A 151 2.49 4.22 7.71
N PRO A 152 3.43 4.78 8.50
CA PRO A 152 4.87 4.55 8.30
C PRO A 152 5.28 3.07 8.25
N LYS A 153 4.63 2.21 9.04
CA LYS A 153 4.90 0.76 9.03
C LYS A 153 4.43 0.11 7.72
N VAL A 154 3.29 0.54 7.17
CA VAL A 154 2.81 0.07 5.85
C VAL A 154 3.80 0.50 4.79
N LEU A 155 4.15 1.80 4.72
CA LEU A 155 5.06 2.34 3.72
C LEU A 155 6.38 1.57 3.68
N ARG A 156 6.99 1.33 4.84
CA ARG A 156 8.22 0.53 4.91
C ARG A 156 8.03 -0.90 4.38
N SER A 157 6.90 -1.53 4.71
CA SER A 157 6.62 -2.91 4.29
C SER A 157 6.39 -3.05 2.79
N THR A 158 5.94 -2.00 2.10
CA THR A 158 5.73 -2.00 0.63
C THR A 158 7.03 -2.01 -0.15
N MET A 159 8.15 -1.56 0.44
CA MET A 159 9.44 -1.43 -0.22
C MET A 159 9.40 -0.65 -1.55
N GLY A 160 8.53 0.37 -1.65
CA GLY A 160 8.34 1.18 -2.85
C GLY A 160 7.18 0.77 -3.75
N SER A 161 6.66 -0.46 -3.65
CA SER A 161 5.58 -0.97 -4.52
C SER A 161 4.31 -0.12 -4.50
N MET A 162 4.09 0.69 -3.47
CA MET A 162 2.97 1.62 -3.42
C MET A 162 3.01 2.71 -4.50
N PHE A 163 4.16 2.93 -5.13
CA PHE A 163 4.28 3.87 -6.24
C PHE A 163 3.90 3.26 -7.60
N HIS A 164 3.77 1.93 -7.67
CA HIS A 164 3.52 1.19 -8.90
C HIS A 164 2.09 0.69 -9.02
N VAL A 165 1.46 0.36 -7.90
CA VAL A 165 0.10 -0.20 -7.86
C VAL A 165 -0.88 0.81 -7.30
N PRO A 166 -1.94 1.18 -8.03
CA PRO A 166 -3.04 1.99 -7.52
C PRO A 166 -3.67 1.36 -6.28
N VAL A 167 -3.79 2.15 -5.19
CA VAL A 167 -4.45 1.71 -3.96
C VAL A 167 -5.56 2.69 -3.61
N PHE A 168 -6.80 2.23 -3.73
CA PHE A 168 -7.99 2.99 -3.37
C PHE A 168 -8.39 2.66 -1.94
N GLN A 169 -8.49 3.67 -1.09
CA GLN A 169 -8.78 3.52 0.33
C GLN A 169 -10.19 3.97 0.69
N ASN A 170 -10.74 3.40 1.78
CA ASN A 170 -12.07 3.72 2.31
C ASN A 170 -13.20 3.50 1.29
N VAL A 171 -13.04 2.53 0.39
CA VAL A 171 -14.05 2.21 -0.61
C VAL A 171 -15.28 1.55 0.04
N ASP A 172 -16.44 1.71 -0.58
CA ASP A 172 -17.62 0.92 -0.29
C ASP A 172 -17.59 -0.34 -1.15
N LEU A 173 -17.57 -1.51 -0.51
CA LEU A 173 -17.46 -2.80 -1.22
C LEU A 173 -18.68 -3.07 -2.11
N ASN A 174 -19.87 -2.55 -1.76
CA ASN A 174 -21.05 -2.66 -2.63
C ASN A 174 -20.88 -1.87 -3.91
N GLU A 175 -20.33 -0.65 -3.83
CA GLU A 175 -20.08 0.19 -5.01
C GLU A 175 -19.03 -0.46 -5.92
N ILE A 176 -17.94 -0.99 -5.34
CA ILE A 176 -16.90 -1.69 -6.12
C ILE A 176 -17.46 -2.98 -6.73
N SER A 177 -18.24 -3.78 -6.00
CA SER A 177 -18.89 -4.98 -6.54
C SER A 177 -19.83 -4.65 -7.71
N ALA A 178 -20.60 -3.56 -7.58
CA ALA A 178 -21.45 -3.11 -8.69
C ALA A 178 -20.64 -2.70 -9.93
N LYS A 179 -19.49 -2.03 -9.74
CA LYS A 179 -18.56 -1.72 -10.84
C LYS A 179 -17.96 -2.99 -11.45
N LEU A 180 -17.48 -3.94 -10.65
CA LEU A 180 -16.96 -5.22 -11.13
C LEU A 180 -17.99 -5.92 -12.03
N LYS A 181 -19.25 -5.99 -11.59
CA LYS A 181 -20.36 -6.55 -12.37
C LYS A 181 -20.61 -5.79 -13.70
N LYS A 182 -20.56 -4.46 -13.66
CA LYS A 182 -20.71 -3.62 -14.87
C LYS A 182 -19.63 -3.89 -15.92
N TYR A 183 -18.39 -4.18 -15.46
CA TYR A 183 -17.24 -4.47 -16.33
C TYR A 183 -17.03 -5.98 -16.56
N GLU A 184 -17.98 -6.83 -16.13
CA GLU A 184 -17.95 -8.29 -16.28
C GLU A 184 -16.69 -8.93 -15.65
N ILE A 185 -16.19 -8.36 -14.54
CA ILE A 185 -15.03 -8.85 -13.79
C ILE A 185 -15.53 -9.74 -12.65
N PRO A 186 -15.30 -11.04 -12.66
CA PRO A 186 -15.74 -11.93 -11.59
C PRO A 186 -14.99 -11.64 -10.28
N LEU A 187 -15.74 -11.62 -9.17
CA LEU A 187 -15.21 -11.43 -7.82
C LEU A 187 -15.22 -12.76 -7.05
N TYR A 188 -14.08 -13.16 -6.54
CA TYR A 188 -13.87 -14.41 -5.81
C TYR A 188 -13.57 -14.13 -4.33
N ALA A 189 -14.34 -14.72 -3.41
CA ALA A 189 -14.11 -14.62 -1.98
C ALA A 189 -13.04 -15.64 -1.53
N ALA A 190 -11.96 -15.18 -0.91
CA ALA A 190 -11.05 -16.07 -0.17
C ALA A 190 -11.74 -16.55 1.11
N HIS A 191 -12.33 -17.74 1.12
CA HIS A 191 -13.20 -18.20 2.18
C HIS A 191 -12.97 -19.65 2.56
N LEU A 192 -12.88 -19.96 3.87
CA LEU A 192 -12.59 -21.32 4.37
C LEU A 192 -13.69 -22.34 4.01
N ARG A 193 -14.94 -21.89 3.90
CA ARG A 193 -16.10 -22.73 3.52
C ARG A 193 -16.28 -22.82 2.01
N GLY A 194 -15.34 -22.29 1.21
CA GLY A 194 -15.42 -22.37 -0.26
C GLY A 194 -15.44 -23.81 -0.75
N ASP A 195 -16.13 -24.03 -1.85
CA ASP A 195 -16.26 -25.31 -2.53
C ASP A 195 -15.37 -25.41 -3.79
N THR A 196 -14.80 -24.29 -4.20
CA THR A 196 -13.95 -24.17 -5.38
C THR A 196 -12.50 -23.94 -4.97
N TYR A 197 -11.57 -24.60 -5.66
CA TYR A 197 -10.14 -24.34 -5.49
C TYR A 197 -9.63 -23.33 -6.53
N PRO A 198 -8.59 -22.52 -6.22
CA PRO A 198 -8.09 -21.50 -7.13
C PRO A 198 -7.69 -22.06 -8.50
N TYR A 199 -7.09 -23.23 -8.53
CA TYR A 199 -6.64 -23.91 -9.76
C TYR A 199 -7.79 -24.45 -10.64
N GLY A 200 -9.01 -24.47 -10.13
CA GLY A 200 -10.24 -24.81 -10.88
C GLY A 200 -10.96 -23.61 -11.49
N LEU A 201 -10.43 -22.40 -11.30
CA LEU A 201 -10.96 -21.17 -11.88
C LEU A 201 -10.27 -20.83 -13.19
N GLU A 202 -10.96 -20.08 -14.06
CA GLU A 202 -10.35 -19.42 -15.20
C GLU A 202 -9.87 -18.03 -14.76
N LEU A 203 -8.56 -17.87 -14.61
CA LEU A 203 -7.92 -16.65 -14.10
C LEU A 203 -6.99 -15.99 -15.13
N SER A 204 -6.97 -16.49 -16.36
CA SER A 204 -6.23 -15.87 -17.46
C SER A 204 -6.93 -14.61 -17.98
N GLU A 205 -8.23 -14.49 -17.74
CA GLU A 205 -9.05 -13.32 -18.07
C GLU A 205 -9.14 -12.34 -16.88
N ALA A 206 -10.03 -11.34 -16.99
CA ALA A 206 -10.29 -10.39 -15.90
C ALA A 206 -10.73 -11.13 -14.62
N CYS A 207 -10.21 -10.73 -13.46
CA CYS A 207 -10.61 -11.32 -12.20
C CYS A 207 -10.31 -10.40 -11.00
N ALA A 208 -11.04 -10.62 -9.91
CA ALA A 208 -10.81 -9.95 -8.64
C ALA A 208 -10.90 -10.96 -7.48
N PHE A 209 -10.06 -10.80 -6.47
CA PHE A 209 -10.16 -11.54 -5.22
C PHE A 209 -10.44 -10.59 -4.06
N ILE A 210 -11.29 -11.01 -3.13
CA ILE A 210 -11.45 -10.32 -1.86
C ILE A 210 -10.92 -11.18 -0.73
N ILE A 211 -10.11 -10.55 0.14
CA ILE A 211 -9.59 -11.14 1.39
C ILE A 211 -10.20 -10.43 2.59
N GLY A 212 -10.44 -11.15 3.65
CA GLY A 212 -11.02 -10.63 4.87
C GLY A 212 -10.00 -10.21 5.92
N ASN A 213 -10.55 -9.76 7.05
CA ASN A 213 -9.83 -9.39 8.26
C ASN A 213 -9.03 -10.57 8.84
N GLU A 214 -7.88 -10.27 9.46
CA GLU A 214 -6.97 -11.28 10.01
C GLU A 214 -7.58 -12.16 11.11
N ALA A 215 -8.47 -11.60 11.91
CA ALA A 215 -9.06 -12.29 13.06
C ALA A 215 -10.44 -12.91 12.74
N ARG A 216 -11.25 -12.20 11.95
CA ARG A 216 -12.66 -12.55 11.70
C ARG A 216 -12.85 -13.22 10.34
N GLY A 217 -11.86 -13.13 9.45
CA GLY A 217 -12.03 -13.52 8.05
C GLY A 217 -12.90 -12.51 7.30
N LEU A 218 -13.50 -12.96 6.22
CA LEU A 218 -14.44 -12.20 5.40
C LEU A 218 -15.83 -12.22 6.06
N SER A 219 -16.52 -11.06 6.09
CA SER A 219 -17.91 -10.99 6.58
C SER A 219 -18.84 -11.75 5.64
N ASP A 220 -19.99 -12.19 6.15
CA ASP A 220 -20.99 -12.84 5.31
C ASP A 220 -21.53 -11.83 4.26
N GLU A 221 -21.70 -10.56 4.63
CA GLU A 221 -22.12 -9.49 3.73
C GLU A 221 -21.13 -9.29 2.56
N ALA A 222 -19.83 -9.28 2.81
CA ALA A 222 -18.83 -9.15 1.76
C ALA A 222 -18.71 -10.44 0.91
N ALA A 223 -18.88 -11.61 1.55
CA ALA A 223 -18.88 -12.89 0.86
C ALA A 223 -20.08 -13.05 -0.10
N ASP A 224 -21.24 -12.50 0.26
CA ASP A 224 -22.48 -12.51 -0.57
C ASP A 224 -22.37 -11.60 -1.82
N LEU A 225 -21.42 -10.66 -1.84
CA LEU A 225 -21.13 -9.86 -3.03
C LEU A 225 -20.41 -10.64 -4.14
N CYS A 226 -19.81 -11.78 -3.79
CA CYS A 226 -18.89 -12.52 -4.64
C CYS A 226 -19.61 -13.56 -5.51
N ASP A 227 -19.07 -13.81 -6.70
CA ASP A 227 -19.60 -14.80 -7.64
C ASP A 227 -19.30 -16.24 -7.18
N ARG A 228 -18.19 -16.46 -6.50
CA ARG A 228 -17.80 -17.76 -5.92
C ARG A 228 -16.95 -17.62 -4.68
N TRP A 229 -17.03 -18.62 -3.81
CA TRP A 229 -16.18 -18.76 -2.65
C TRP A 229 -15.05 -19.74 -2.95
N VAL A 230 -13.83 -19.30 -2.73
CA VAL A 230 -12.61 -20.01 -3.11
C VAL A 230 -11.84 -20.40 -1.86
N LYS A 231 -11.52 -21.67 -1.75
CA LYS A 231 -10.78 -22.25 -0.64
C LYS A 231 -9.35 -22.62 -1.07
N ILE A 232 -8.36 -22.12 -0.35
CA ILE A 232 -6.98 -22.58 -0.48
C ILE A 232 -6.89 -23.94 0.24
N PRO A 233 -6.43 -25.04 -0.41
CA PRO A 233 -6.30 -26.33 0.23
C PRO A 233 -5.30 -26.28 1.37
N MET A 234 -5.68 -26.80 2.53
CA MET A 234 -4.82 -26.93 3.70
C MET A 234 -4.79 -28.38 4.17
N PRO A 235 -3.90 -29.21 3.63
CA PRO A 235 -3.83 -30.64 4.02
C PRO A 235 -3.21 -30.88 5.40
N GLY A 236 -2.64 -29.82 6.02
CA GLY A 236 -2.08 -29.87 7.37
C GLY A 236 -3.13 -29.62 8.46
N GLN A 237 -2.66 -29.27 9.67
CA GLN A 237 -3.51 -29.04 10.83
C GLN A 237 -3.84 -27.55 11.05
N ALA A 238 -3.30 -26.64 10.25
CA ALA A 238 -3.61 -25.22 10.36
C ALA A 238 -5.06 -24.94 9.94
N GLU A 239 -5.77 -24.13 10.72
CA GLU A 239 -7.15 -23.74 10.44
C GLU A 239 -7.26 -22.70 9.32
N SER A 240 -6.26 -21.81 9.25
CA SER A 240 -6.21 -20.71 8.27
C SER A 240 -4.77 -20.32 7.94
N LEU A 241 -4.60 -19.56 6.87
CA LEU A 241 -3.36 -18.86 6.53
C LEU A 241 -3.43 -17.40 7.02
N ASN A 242 -2.28 -16.81 7.26
CA ASN A 242 -2.18 -15.35 7.38
C ASN A 242 -2.78 -14.68 6.14
N ALA A 243 -3.49 -13.56 6.31
CA ALA A 243 -4.23 -12.88 5.24
C ALA A 243 -3.34 -12.50 4.04
N SER A 244 -2.12 -11.98 4.28
CA SER A 244 -1.20 -11.64 3.20
C SER A 244 -0.63 -12.86 2.48
N ILE A 245 -0.45 -13.97 3.18
CA ILE A 245 -0.05 -15.25 2.58
C ILE A 245 -1.18 -15.80 1.70
N ALA A 246 -2.42 -15.81 2.21
CA ALA A 246 -3.58 -16.22 1.43
C ALA A 246 -3.72 -15.39 0.14
N ALA A 247 -3.63 -14.05 0.26
CA ALA A 247 -3.61 -13.15 -0.89
C ALA A 247 -2.49 -13.53 -1.88
N GLY A 248 -1.27 -13.77 -1.38
CA GLY A 248 -0.13 -14.15 -2.22
C GLY A 248 -0.35 -15.44 -3.00
N VAL A 249 -0.91 -16.47 -2.36
CA VAL A 249 -1.24 -17.75 -3.03
C VAL A 249 -2.23 -17.51 -4.17
N LEU A 250 -3.29 -16.74 -3.93
CA LEU A 250 -4.30 -16.43 -4.95
C LEU A 250 -3.71 -15.60 -6.10
N MET A 251 -2.92 -14.56 -5.78
CA MET A 251 -2.27 -13.72 -6.79
C MET A 251 -1.30 -14.53 -7.67
N TYR A 252 -0.50 -15.41 -7.09
CA TYR A 252 0.43 -16.23 -7.86
C TYR A 252 -0.29 -17.31 -8.69
N GLU A 253 -1.48 -17.73 -8.34
CA GLU A 253 -2.29 -18.59 -9.21
C GLU A 253 -2.74 -17.84 -10.47
N VAL A 254 -3.11 -16.55 -10.36
CA VAL A 254 -3.36 -15.70 -11.53
C VAL A 254 -2.11 -15.63 -12.42
N VAL A 255 -0.95 -15.31 -11.83
CA VAL A 255 0.34 -15.27 -12.55
C VAL A 255 0.61 -16.60 -13.26
N ARG A 256 0.45 -17.73 -12.56
CA ARG A 256 0.67 -19.06 -13.13
C ARG A 256 -0.19 -19.32 -14.37
N GLN A 257 -1.43 -18.86 -14.36
CA GLN A 257 -2.34 -19.06 -15.50
C GLN A 257 -2.05 -18.08 -16.64
N ARG A 258 -1.65 -16.84 -16.33
CA ARG A 258 -1.35 -15.81 -17.36
C ARG A 258 0.02 -15.99 -18.02
N LEU A 259 0.95 -16.71 -17.40
CA LEU A 259 2.28 -17.01 -17.95
C LEU A 259 2.30 -18.25 -18.88
N LYS A 260 1.18 -18.87 -19.12
CA LYS A 260 1.05 -19.93 -20.13
C LYS A 260 0.84 -19.30 -21.49
#